data_974342df8c8bb1656783d394fff0b7a0
#
_entry.id   974342df8c8bb1656783d394fff0b7a0
#
_cell.length_a   1.000
_cell.length_b   1.000
_cell.length_c   1.000
_cell.angle_alpha   90.00
_cell.angle_beta   90.00
_cell.angle_gamma   90.00
#
_symmetry.space_group_name_H-M   'P 1'
#
loop_
_entity.id
_entity.type
_entity.pdbx_description
1 polymer ?
#
loop_
_entity_poly.entity_id
_entity_poly.type
_entity_poly.pdbx_seq_one_letter_code
_entity_poly.pdbx_strand_id
1 'polypeptide(L)'
;MDKYKIADRRLEVAASFGRRGARVADIGTDHASLPIYLVGNGIAPCALACDINEGPLRAAKLNIASAELTDRIDTCLTDGLNGIDGYGPEDIYILGMGGELISRIVLSSRLSKKEGVRLILQPMTHAHDLRRDLFASGFDIVDEALVRDRDRVYQIIVAEYDGIIRTATQVELWLGKENIERGGADLRDLASLYAFGLGKKIKGYAEAGKTDEQANELFCELKRLAETVN
;
A
#
# COMPACT_ATOMS: atom_id res chain seq x y z
N MET A 1 -1.94 25.91 -7.55
CA MET A 1 -2.34 25.68 -6.14
C MET A 1 -3.47 24.68 -6.19
N ASP A 2 -3.29 23.51 -5.58
CA ASP A 2 -4.30 22.48 -5.59
C ASP A 2 -5.56 22.97 -4.85
N LYS A 3 -6.69 22.95 -5.54
CA LYS A 3 -7.99 23.37 -4.98
C LYS A 3 -8.43 22.41 -3.87
N TYR A 4 -8.15 21.13 -4.05
CA TYR A 4 -8.48 20.08 -3.09
C TYR A 4 -7.21 19.61 -2.39
N LYS A 5 -7.25 19.49 -1.05
CA LYS A 5 -6.10 19.10 -0.23
C LYS A 5 -6.37 17.78 0.47
N ILE A 6 -5.34 16.97 0.63
CA ILE A 6 -5.32 15.81 1.53
C ILE A 6 -4.53 16.20 2.78
N ALA A 7 -5.13 16.02 3.96
CA ALA A 7 -4.44 16.27 5.23
C ALA A 7 -3.55 15.09 5.65
N ASP A 8 -3.87 13.88 5.21
CA ASP A 8 -3.11 12.67 5.50
C ASP A 8 -1.95 12.53 4.52
N ARG A 9 -0.72 12.63 5.05
CA ARG A 9 0.49 12.55 4.24
C ARG A 9 0.65 11.20 3.53
N ARG A 10 0.11 10.10 4.10
CA ARG A 10 0.15 8.77 3.45
C ARG A 10 -0.65 8.78 2.16
N LEU A 11 -1.85 9.37 2.20
CA LEU A 11 -2.71 9.50 1.02
C LEU A 11 -2.09 10.44 -0.02
N GLU A 12 -1.45 11.53 0.42
CA GLU A 12 -0.76 12.47 -0.48
C GLU A 12 0.37 11.76 -1.24
N VAL A 13 1.23 11.01 -0.54
CA VAL A 13 2.33 10.27 -1.18
C VAL A 13 1.78 9.12 -2.03
N ALA A 14 0.76 8.38 -1.57
CA ALA A 14 0.12 7.36 -2.38
C ALA A 14 -0.47 7.95 -3.68
N ALA A 15 -1.09 9.12 -3.61
CA ALA A 15 -1.63 9.82 -4.78
C ALA A 15 -0.55 10.19 -5.81
N SER A 16 0.69 10.43 -5.38
CA SER A 16 1.80 10.77 -6.28
C SER A 16 2.24 9.62 -7.20
N PHE A 17 1.90 8.37 -6.86
CA PHE A 17 2.14 7.19 -7.69
C PHE A 17 1.06 6.96 -8.75
N GLY A 18 -0.05 7.68 -8.66
CA GLY A 18 -1.11 7.62 -9.66
C GLY A 18 -0.68 8.22 -11.00
N ARG A 19 -1.09 7.56 -12.08
CA ARG A 19 -0.79 7.99 -13.45
C ARG A 19 -1.79 9.05 -13.89
N ARG A 20 -1.29 10.15 -14.45
CA ARG A 20 -2.17 11.20 -14.98
C ARG A 20 -3.05 10.65 -16.09
N GLY A 21 -4.35 10.92 -15.97
CA GLY A 21 -5.35 10.49 -16.95
C GLY A 21 -5.88 9.06 -16.74
N ALA A 22 -5.33 8.30 -15.77
CA ALA A 22 -5.82 6.97 -15.43
C ALA A 22 -7.17 7.05 -14.72
N ARG A 23 -8.07 6.10 -15.02
CA ARG A 23 -9.29 5.88 -14.24
C ARG A 23 -8.95 5.19 -12.93
N VAL A 24 -9.48 5.70 -11.83
CA VAL A 24 -9.09 5.29 -10.49
C VAL A 24 -10.20 4.49 -9.80
N ALA A 25 -9.82 3.44 -9.06
CA ALA A 25 -10.66 2.84 -8.01
C ALA A 25 -9.96 2.96 -6.66
N ASP A 26 -10.70 3.38 -5.64
CA ASP A 26 -10.25 3.49 -4.25
C ASP A 26 -11.03 2.50 -3.38
N ILE A 27 -10.35 1.48 -2.87
CA ILE A 27 -10.94 0.35 -2.15
C ILE A 27 -10.79 0.56 -0.63
N GLY A 28 -11.92 0.63 0.07
CA GLY A 28 -11.98 1.07 1.45
C GLY A 28 -11.90 2.59 1.56
N THR A 29 -12.71 3.26 0.73
CA THR A 29 -12.59 4.71 0.47
C THR A 29 -12.89 5.60 1.67
N ASP A 30 -13.58 5.08 2.70
CA ASP A 30 -14.01 5.79 3.91
C ASP A 30 -14.76 7.10 3.58
N HIS A 31 -14.07 8.21 3.43
CA HIS A 31 -14.64 9.54 3.17
C HIS A 31 -14.45 10.06 1.74
N ALA A 32 -13.98 9.25 0.81
CA ALA A 32 -13.59 9.60 -0.56
C ALA A 32 -12.52 10.73 -0.66
N SER A 33 -11.68 10.89 0.36
CA SER A 33 -10.67 11.94 0.38
C SER A 33 -9.68 11.82 -0.78
N LEU A 34 -9.22 10.60 -1.08
CA LEU A 34 -8.30 10.34 -2.19
C LEU A 34 -8.96 10.53 -3.57
N PRO A 35 -10.14 9.95 -3.87
CA PRO A 35 -10.87 10.21 -5.10
C PRO A 35 -11.12 11.70 -5.36
N ILE A 36 -11.57 12.45 -4.34
CA ILE A 36 -11.82 13.89 -4.44
C ILE A 36 -10.52 14.64 -4.77
N TYR A 37 -9.43 14.30 -4.14
CA TYR A 37 -8.12 14.90 -4.42
C TYR A 37 -7.68 14.64 -5.87
N LEU A 38 -7.70 13.39 -6.31
CA LEU A 38 -7.21 13.00 -7.63
C LEU A 38 -8.06 13.60 -8.76
N VAL A 39 -9.37 13.52 -8.63
CA VAL A 39 -10.31 14.02 -9.66
C VAL A 39 -10.42 15.54 -9.62
N GLY A 40 -10.51 16.10 -8.42
CA GLY A 40 -10.67 17.54 -8.23
C GLY A 40 -9.47 18.35 -8.72
N ASN A 41 -8.25 17.81 -8.59
CA ASN A 41 -7.02 18.45 -9.09
C ASN A 41 -6.65 18.02 -10.53
N GLY A 42 -7.53 17.27 -11.23
CA GLY A 42 -7.33 16.88 -12.62
C GLY A 42 -6.19 15.87 -12.83
N ILE A 43 -5.85 15.09 -11.81
CA ILE A 43 -4.89 13.97 -11.92
C ILE A 43 -5.59 12.79 -12.60
N ALA A 44 -6.79 12.43 -12.13
CA ALA A 44 -7.66 11.41 -12.70
C ALA A 44 -8.88 12.05 -13.38
N PRO A 45 -9.36 11.52 -14.52
CA PRO A 45 -10.58 12.01 -15.15
C PRO A 45 -11.83 11.65 -14.34
N CYS A 46 -11.85 10.48 -13.73
CA CYS A 46 -12.94 9.97 -12.90
C CYS A 46 -12.42 8.96 -11.87
N ALA A 47 -13.23 8.68 -10.85
CA ALA A 47 -12.90 7.71 -9.83
C ALA A 47 -14.13 6.90 -9.38
N LEU A 48 -13.89 5.67 -8.90
CA LEU A 48 -14.84 4.81 -8.22
C LEU A 48 -14.43 4.66 -6.76
N ALA A 49 -15.24 5.20 -5.85
CA ALA A 49 -15.05 5.11 -4.41
C ALA A 49 -15.79 3.88 -3.86
N CYS A 50 -15.05 2.87 -3.41
CA CYS A 50 -15.57 1.56 -3.01
C CYS A 50 -15.44 1.35 -1.50
N ASP A 51 -16.45 0.76 -0.87
CA ASP A 51 -16.38 0.25 0.50
C ASP A 51 -17.32 -0.95 0.66
N ILE A 52 -17.01 -1.82 1.63
CA ILE A 52 -17.86 -2.96 1.99
C ILE A 52 -19.05 -2.53 2.87
N ASN A 53 -18.98 -1.36 3.49
CA ASN A 53 -19.97 -0.86 4.42
C ASN A 53 -20.70 0.36 3.84
N GLU A 54 -22.02 0.41 4.04
CA GLU A 54 -22.83 1.55 3.61
C GLU A 54 -22.52 2.86 4.37
N GLY A 55 -22.08 2.78 5.64
CA GLY A 55 -21.78 3.95 6.46
C GLY A 55 -20.72 4.86 5.82
N PRO A 56 -19.50 4.34 5.57
CA PRO A 56 -18.46 5.05 4.84
C PRO A 56 -18.93 5.57 3.48
N LEU A 57 -19.67 4.78 2.70
CA LEU A 57 -20.19 5.24 1.39
C LEU A 57 -21.18 6.39 1.51
N ARG A 58 -22.01 6.44 2.55
CA ARG A 58 -22.86 7.61 2.79
C ARG A 58 -22.04 8.87 3.06
N ALA A 59 -20.98 8.76 3.87
CA ALA A 59 -20.07 9.87 4.13
C ALA A 59 -19.32 10.29 2.84
N ALA A 60 -18.84 9.31 2.07
CA ALA A 60 -18.19 9.54 0.77
C ALA A 60 -19.11 10.31 -0.19
N LYS A 61 -20.38 9.90 -0.34
CA LYS A 61 -21.36 10.59 -1.20
C LYS A 61 -21.59 12.04 -0.80
N LEU A 62 -21.69 12.33 0.49
CA LEU A 62 -21.85 13.71 0.99
C LEU A 62 -20.61 14.56 0.67
N ASN A 63 -19.42 14.01 0.87
CA ASN A 63 -18.18 14.72 0.59
C ASN A 63 -17.98 14.97 -0.91
N ILE A 64 -18.28 13.99 -1.77
CA ILE A 64 -18.24 14.11 -3.22
C ILE A 64 -19.20 15.21 -3.69
N ALA A 65 -20.44 15.22 -3.16
CA ALA A 65 -21.43 16.25 -3.48
C ALA A 65 -20.97 17.64 -3.03
N SER A 66 -20.40 17.75 -1.81
CA SER A 66 -19.86 19.01 -1.30
C SER A 66 -18.66 19.52 -2.11
N ALA A 67 -17.92 18.61 -2.74
CA ALA A 67 -16.81 18.93 -3.64
C ALA A 67 -17.28 19.24 -5.09
N GLU A 68 -18.57 19.12 -5.40
CA GLU A 68 -19.14 19.30 -6.74
C GLU A 68 -18.55 18.35 -7.80
N LEU A 69 -18.32 17.08 -7.42
CA LEU A 69 -17.67 16.06 -8.25
C LEU A 69 -18.57 14.83 -8.54
N THR A 70 -19.89 14.96 -8.35
CA THR A 70 -20.85 13.87 -8.52
C THR A 70 -21.00 13.35 -9.95
N ASP A 71 -20.55 14.12 -10.93
CA ASP A 71 -20.49 13.76 -12.35
C ASP A 71 -19.24 12.94 -12.72
N ARG A 72 -18.25 12.88 -11.84
CA ARG A 72 -16.95 12.24 -12.10
C ARG A 72 -16.52 11.22 -11.05
N ILE A 73 -17.16 11.18 -9.89
CA ILE A 73 -16.85 10.21 -8.84
C ILE A 73 -18.12 9.43 -8.50
N ASP A 74 -18.10 8.14 -8.82
CA ASP A 74 -19.13 7.20 -8.44
C ASP A 74 -18.78 6.50 -7.12
N THR A 75 -19.80 5.91 -6.47
CA THR A 75 -19.61 5.10 -5.26
C THR A 75 -20.12 3.69 -5.49
N CYS A 76 -19.44 2.68 -4.96
CA CYS A 76 -19.82 1.27 -5.11
C CYS A 76 -19.75 0.53 -3.77
N LEU A 77 -20.83 -0.14 -3.40
CA LEU A 77 -20.86 -1.07 -2.27
C LEU A 77 -20.32 -2.41 -2.75
N THR A 78 -19.09 -2.77 -2.34
CA THR A 78 -18.45 -4.01 -2.79
C THR A 78 -17.44 -4.54 -1.79
N ASP A 79 -17.21 -5.85 -1.79
CA ASP A 79 -16.11 -6.50 -1.07
C ASP A 79 -14.88 -6.55 -1.98
N GLY A 80 -13.91 -5.70 -1.67
CA GLY A 80 -12.66 -5.57 -2.44
C GLY A 80 -12.91 -5.17 -3.90
N LEU A 81 -12.40 -5.97 -4.84
CA LEU A 81 -12.46 -5.72 -6.28
C LEU A 81 -13.64 -6.41 -6.99
N ASN A 82 -14.60 -6.97 -6.24
CA ASN A 82 -15.69 -7.74 -6.83
C ASN A 82 -16.66 -6.83 -7.60
N GLY A 83 -16.94 -7.21 -8.86
CA GLY A 83 -17.98 -6.56 -9.68
C GLY A 83 -17.62 -5.19 -10.25
N ILE A 84 -16.39 -4.69 -10.04
CA ILE A 84 -15.96 -3.38 -10.58
C ILE A 84 -15.20 -3.49 -11.92
N ASP A 85 -15.09 -4.69 -12.49
CA ASP A 85 -14.42 -4.93 -13.78
C ASP A 85 -14.96 -4.06 -14.92
N GLY A 86 -16.28 -3.84 -14.94
CA GLY A 86 -16.96 -3.02 -15.94
C GLY A 86 -16.62 -1.53 -15.90
N TYR A 87 -16.17 -1.04 -14.74
CA TYR A 87 -15.66 0.32 -14.60
C TYR A 87 -14.31 0.50 -15.30
N GLY A 88 -13.51 -0.57 -15.35
CA GLY A 88 -12.20 -0.62 -15.99
C GLY A 88 -11.17 0.33 -15.36
N PRO A 89 -10.94 0.27 -14.05
CA PRO A 89 -9.92 1.08 -13.41
C PRO A 89 -8.53 0.68 -13.92
N GLU A 90 -7.68 1.69 -14.08
CA GLU A 90 -6.29 1.54 -14.51
C GLU A 90 -5.35 1.65 -13.29
N ASP A 91 -5.67 2.53 -12.34
CA ASP A 91 -4.99 2.65 -11.05
C ASP A 91 -5.94 2.26 -9.92
N ILE A 92 -5.52 1.30 -9.10
CA ILE A 92 -6.30 0.78 -7.97
C ILE A 92 -5.56 1.07 -6.69
N TYR A 93 -6.19 1.79 -5.79
CA TYR A 93 -5.67 2.10 -4.47
C TYR A 93 -6.32 1.20 -3.43
N ILE A 94 -5.50 0.57 -2.57
CA ILE A 94 -5.94 -0.20 -1.41
C ILE A 94 -5.07 0.24 -0.23
N LEU A 95 -5.57 1.19 0.54
CA LEU A 95 -4.78 1.90 1.55
C LEU A 95 -5.38 1.71 2.95
N GLY A 96 -4.52 1.72 3.98
CA GLY A 96 -4.97 1.68 5.38
C GLY A 96 -5.46 0.30 5.87
N MET A 97 -5.17 -0.77 5.15
CA MET A 97 -5.59 -2.14 5.49
C MET A 97 -4.41 -3.01 5.96
N GLY A 98 -4.69 -4.14 6.64
CA GLY A 98 -3.64 -5.12 6.92
C GLY A 98 -3.13 -5.80 5.65
N GLY A 99 -1.82 -6.10 5.58
CA GLY A 99 -1.20 -6.71 4.40
C GLY A 99 -1.85 -8.03 3.97
N GLU A 100 -2.28 -8.86 4.92
CA GLU A 100 -3.01 -10.09 4.64
C GLU A 100 -4.36 -9.85 3.95
N LEU A 101 -5.07 -8.78 4.35
CA LEU A 101 -6.33 -8.41 3.71
C LEU A 101 -6.09 -7.87 2.31
N ILE A 102 -5.09 -7.02 2.13
CA ILE A 102 -4.69 -6.50 0.81
C ILE A 102 -4.31 -7.67 -0.11
N SER A 103 -3.46 -8.60 0.37
CA SER A 103 -3.06 -9.79 -0.37
C SER A 103 -4.29 -10.59 -0.83
N ARG A 104 -5.23 -10.86 0.06
CA ARG A 104 -6.48 -11.56 -0.27
C ARG A 104 -7.30 -10.85 -1.35
N ILE A 105 -7.49 -9.53 -1.23
CA ILE A 105 -8.24 -8.73 -2.21
C ILE A 105 -7.57 -8.77 -3.58
N VAL A 106 -6.27 -8.55 -3.62
CA VAL A 106 -5.49 -8.52 -4.86
C VAL A 106 -5.47 -9.89 -5.53
N LEU A 107 -5.13 -10.94 -4.79
CA LEU A 107 -4.89 -12.26 -5.37
C LEU A 107 -6.17 -12.98 -5.81
N SER A 108 -7.31 -12.68 -5.17
CA SER A 108 -8.61 -13.24 -5.55
C SER A 108 -9.21 -12.63 -6.81
N SER A 109 -8.72 -11.48 -7.26
CA SER A 109 -9.30 -10.74 -8.39
C SER A 109 -8.55 -11.00 -9.70
N ARG A 110 -9.32 -11.17 -10.79
CA ARG A 110 -8.76 -11.17 -12.14
C ARG A 110 -8.43 -9.74 -12.62
N LEU A 111 -9.11 -8.75 -12.07
CA LEU A 111 -8.91 -7.35 -12.44
C LEU A 111 -7.50 -6.88 -12.10
N SER A 112 -6.98 -7.25 -10.93
CA SER A 112 -5.61 -6.92 -10.51
C SER A 112 -4.53 -7.49 -11.41
N LYS A 113 -4.84 -8.55 -12.18
CA LYS A 113 -3.93 -9.25 -13.09
C LYS A 113 -4.11 -8.83 -14.56
N LYS A 114 -4.90 -7.78 -14.82
CA LYS A 114 -5.01 -7.25 -16.19
C LYS A 114 -3.77 -6.41 -16.51
N GLU A 115 -3.30 -6.56 -17.75
CA GLU A 115 -2.24 -5.73 -18.31
C GLU A 115 -2.60 -4.24 -18.19
N GLY A 116 -1.64 -3.43 -17.75
CA GLY A 116 -1.79 -2.00 -17.58
C GLY A 116 -2.51 -1.57 -16.30
N VAL A 117 -2.96 -2.48 -15.45
CA VAL A 117 -3.46 -2.15 -14.12
C VAL A 117 -2.31 -1.98 -13.15
N ARG A 118 -2.28 -0.82 -12.47
CA ARG A 118 -1.34 -0.50 -11.40
C ARG A 118 -2.04 -0.57 -10.05
N LEU A 119 -1.41 -1.21 -9.10
CA LEU A 119 -1.85 -1.30 -7.71
C LEU A 119 -1.01 -0.36 -6.85
N ILE A 120 -1.65 0.52 -6.10
CA ILE A 120 -1.00 1.37 -5.10
C ILE A 120 -1.49 0.91 -3.73
N LEU A 121 -0.62 0.27 -2.97
CA LEU A 121 -0.96 -0.48 -1.77
C LEU A 121 -0.30 0.16 -0.54
N GLN A 122 -1.06 0.35 0.55
CA GLN A 122 -0.49 0.83 1.81
C GLN A 122 -0.89 -0.12 2.94
N PRO A 123 -0.05 -1.12 3.26
CA PRO A 123 -0.28 -2.02 4.37
C PRO A 123 -0.01 -1.32 5.71
N MET A 124 -0.94 -1.48 6.68
CA MET A 124 -0.77 -1.02 8.06
C MET A 124 0.06 -2.00 8.89
N THR A 125 0.04 -3.27 8.51
CA THR A 125 0.73 -4.40 9.14
C THR A 125 1.11 -5.42 8.07
N HIS A 126 2.02 -6.35 8.37
CA HIS A 126 2.34 -7.49 7.48
C HIS A 126 2.77 -7.10 6.06
N ALA A 127 3.52 -5.99 5.90
CA ALA A 127 4.02 -5.57 4.60
C ALA A 127 4.95 -6.62 3.94
N HIS A 128 5.73 -7.35 4.76
CA HIS A 128 6.61 -8.42 4.29
C HIS A 128 5.85 -9.62 3.72
N ASP A 129 4.73 -9.98 4.34
CA ASP A 129 3.87 -11.06 3.82
C ASP A 129 3.22 -10.64 2.51
N LEU A 130 2.73 -9.39 2.43
CA LEU A 130 2.16 -8.84 1.19
C LEU A 130 3.17 -8.88 0.03
N ARG A 131 4.42 -8.45 0.24
CA ARG A 131 5.47 -8.51 -0.81
C ARG A 131 5.74 -9.93 -1.25
N ARG A 132 5.89 -10.86 -0.30
CA ARG A 132 6.10 -12.29 -0.59
C ARG A 132 4.97 -12.83 -1.47
N ASP A 133 3.73 -12.55 -1.10
CA ASP A 133 2.54 -13.05 -1.80
C ASP A 133 2.41 -12.46 -3.20
N LEU A 134 2.72 -11.16 -3.37
CA LEU A 134 2.75 -10.49 -4.68
C LEU A 134 3.80 -11.15 -5.59
N PHE A 135 5.05 -11.28 -5.14
CA PHE A 135 6.12 -11.91 -5.92
C PHE A 135 5.82 -13.36 -6.29
N ALA A 136 5.29 -14.14 -5.35
CA ALA A 136 4.90 -15.54 -5.59
C ALA A 136 3.71 -15.68 -6.55
N SER A 137 2.95 -14.60 -6.75
CA SER A 137 1.74 -14.59 -7.61
C SER A 137 1.93 -13.90 -8.95
N GLY A 138 3.17 -13.51 -9.30
CA GLY A 138 3.52 -12.94 -10.60
C GLY A 138 3.32 -11.43 -10.70
N PHE A 139 3.36 -10.72 -9.58
CA PHE A 139 3.42 -9.26 -9.57
C PHE A 139 4.87 -8.80 -9.45
N ASP A 140 5.18 -7.71 -10.16
CA ASP A 140 6.38 -6.92 -9.93
C ASP A 140 6.08 -5.76 -9.00
N ILE A 141 7.00 -5.46 -8.09
CA ILE A 141 6.97 -4.23 -7.29
C ILE A 141 7.82 -3.22 -8.05
N VAL A 142 7.13 -2.30 -8.75
CA VAL A 142 7.75 -1.36 -9.68
C VAL A 142 8.21 -0.06 -9.02
N ASP A 143 7.69 0.24 -7.84
CA ASP A 143 8.12 1.38 -7.02
C ASP A 143 7.66 1.21 -5.57
N GLU A 144 8.28 1.94 -4.65
CA GLU A 144 7.93 1.94 -3.23
C GLU A 144 8.23 3.30 -2.61
N ALA A 145 7.63 3.59 -1.46
CA ALA A 145 8.03 4.74 -0.65
C ALA A 145 7.85 4.47 0.84
N LEU A 146 8.68 5.12 1.63
CA LEU A 146 8.49 5.29 3.06
C LEU A 146 7.86 6.66 3.32
N VAL A 147 6.85 6.69 4.18
CA VAL A 147 6.13 7.92 4.51
C VAL A 147 6.09 8.07 6.01
N ARG A 148 6.74 9.10 6.51
CA ARG A 148 6.60 9.48 7.92
C ARG A 148 5.33 10.29 8.12
N ASP A 149 4.47 9.79 8.99
CA ASP A 149 3.36 10.55 9.54
C ASP A 149 3.42 10.48 11.07
N ARG A 150 3.62 11.63 11.70
CA ARG A 150 3.91 11.74 13.15
C ARG A 150 5.10 10.85 13.54
N ASP A 151 4.88 9.92 14.47
CA ASP A 151 5.93 9.04 15.02
C ASP A 151 6.02 7.68 14.31
N ARG A 152 5.33 7.50 13.18
CA ARG A 152 5.29 6.23 12.45
C ARG A 152 5.81 6.38 11.03
N VAL A 153 6.51 5.35 10.58
CA VAL A 153 6.89 5.20 9.16
C VAL A 153 5.98 4.15 8.54
N TYR A 154 5.31 4.54 7.47
CA TYR A 154 4.45 3.68 6.68
C TYR A 154 5.12 3.33 5.37
N GLN A 155 4.73 2.19 4.80
CA GLN A 155 5.25 1.71 3.53
C GLN A 155 4.16 1.82 2.47
N ILE A 156 4.49 2.37 1.31
CA ILE A 156 3.66 2.33 0.11
C ILE A 156 4.34 1.41 -0.89
N ILE A 157 3.58 0.51 -1.50
CA ILE A 157 4.04 -0.48 -2.45
C ILE A 157 3.26 -0.27 -3.75
N VAL A 158 3.97 -0.11 -4.86
CA VAL A 158 3.38 0.00 -6.19
C VAL A 158 3.68 -1.28 -6.95
N ALA A 159 2.63 -1.98 -7.38
CA ALA A 159 2.77 -3.28 -8.04
C ALA A 159 2.01 -3.35 -9.36
N GLU A 160 2.56 -4.10 -10.31
CA GLU A 160 1.95 -4.41 -11.60
C GLU A 160 2.07 -5.92 -11.87
N TYR A 161 1.10 -6.48 -12.57
CA TYR A 161 1.12 -7.90 -12.90
C TYR A 161 1.81 -8.13 -14.25
N ASP A 162 2.81 -9.03 -14.28
CA ASP A 162 3.48 -9.50 -15.51
C ASP A 162 3.54 -11.03 -15.63
N GLY A 163 3.04 -11.75 -14.61
CA GLY A 163 3.01 -13.21 -14.58
C GLY A 163 4.34 -13.87 -14.21
N ILE A 164 5.39 -13.10 -13.90
CA ILE A 164 6.73 -13.64 -13.57
C ILE A 164 6.84 -13.83 -12.06
N ILE A 165 7.03 -15.08 -11.63
CA ILE A 165 7.27 -15.40 -10.21
C ILE A 165 8.66 -14.93 -9.81
N ARG A 166 8.75 -14.21 -8.69
CA ARG A 166 9.98 -13.66 -8.14
C ARG A 166 10.23 -14.14 -6.72
N THR A 167 11.48 -14.06 -6.31
CA THR A 167 11.89 -14.23 -4.92
C THR A 167 12.66 -12.99 -4.47
N ALA A 168 12.62 -12.72 -3.17
CA ALA A 168 13.38 -11.63 -2.56
C ALA A 168 14.03 -12.13 -1.27
N THR A 169 15.08 -11.46 -0.84
CA THR A 169 15.70 -11.72 0.47
C THR A 169 14.75 -11.32 1.61
N GLN A 170 14.98 -11.84 2.80
CA GLN A 170 14.16 -11.48 3.95
C GLN A 170 14.18 -9.96 4.21
N VAL A 171 15.32 -9.32 4.11
CA VAL A 171 15.43 -7.88 4.32
C VAL A 171 14.69 -7.07 3.25
N GLU A 172 14.72 -7.50 1.99
CA GLU A 172 13.92 -6.87 0.92
C GLU A 172 12.42 -7.04 1.15
N LEU A 173 11.98 -8.20 1.61
CA LEU A 173 10.56 -8.39 1.97
C LEU A 173 10.12 -7.45 3.08
N TRP A 174 10.95 -7.23 4.11
CA TRP A 174 10.60 -6.40 5.26
C TRP A 174 10.66 -4.90 4.98
N LEU A 175 11.67 -4.44 4.27
CA LEU A 175 11.94 -3.02 4.06
C LEU A 175 11.56 -2.51 2.67
N GLY A 176 11.53 -3.40 1.67
CA GLY A 176 11.38 -3.06 0.26
C GLY A 176 12.72 -2.77 -0.41
N LYS A 177 12.92 -3.35 -1.58
CA LYS A 177 14.16 -3.20 -2.36
C LYS A 177 14.41 -1.73 -2.73
N GLU A 178 13.40 -1.08 -3.30
CA GLU A 178 13.49 0.33 -3.71
C GLU A 178 13.76 1.27 -2.52
N ASN A 179 13.15 0.97 -1.36
CA ASN A 179 13.39 1.73 -0.14
C ASN A 179 14.83 1.54 0.37
N ILE A 180 15.38 0.32 0.29
CA ILE A 180 16.77 0.04 0.68
C ILE A 180 17.75 0.79 -0.24
N GLU A 181 17.50 0.78 -1.55
CA GLU A 181 18.35 1.48 -2.52
C GLU A 181 18.32 3.01 -2.33
N ARG A 182 17.17 3.58 -1.96
CA ARG A 182 17.04 5.02 -1.68
C ARG A 182 17.65 5.44 -0.35
N GLY A 183 17.68 4.55 0.63
CA GLY A 183 18.21 4.86 1.96
C GLY A 183 17.39 5.90 2.74
N GLY A 184 18.09 6.63 3.62
CA GLY A 184 17.54 7.77 4.35
C GLY A 184 17.04 7.46 5.75
N ALA A 185 16.65 8.53 6.48
CA ALA A 185 16.30 8.45 7.90
C ALA A 185 15.07 7.56 8.17
N ASP A 186 14.07 7.57 7.29
CA ASP A 186 12.86 6.76 7.47
C ASP A 186 13.15 5.26 7.33
N LEU A 187 14.06 4.87 6.43
CA LEU A 187 14.53 3.49 6.32
C LEU A 187 15.27 3.04 7.56
N ARG A 188 16.18 3.88 8.07
CA ARG A 188 16.93 3.60 9.31
C ARG A 188 16.01 3.38 10.50
N ASP A 189 15.01 4.25 10.66
CA ASP A 189 14.08 4.16 11.79
C ASP A 189 13.17 2.94 11.66
N LEU A 190 12.71 2.60 10.44
CA LEU A 190 11.94 1.40 10.19
C LEU A 190 12.76 0.12 10.45
N ALA A 191 14.02 0.08 9.99
CA ALA A 191 14.93 -1.03 10.25
C ALA A 191 15.19 -1.20 11.75
N SER A 192 15.39 -0.09 12.50
CA SER A 192 15.56 -0.10 13.95
C SER A 192 14.33 -0.64 14.67
N LEU A 193 13.13 -0.22 14.25
CA LEU A 193 11.86 -0.68 14.82
C LEU A 193 11.70 -2.20 14.63
N TYR A 194 11.97 -2.70 13.42
CA TYR A 194 11.85 -4.13 13.12
C TYR A 194 12.93 -4.94 13.84
N ALA A 195 14.18 -4.46 13.88
CA ALA A 195 15.25 -5.10 14.64
C ALA A 195 14.88 -5.21 16.14
N PHE A 196 14.32 -4.15 16.72
CA PHE A 196 13.89 -4.19 18.12
C PHE A 196 12.80 -5.25 18.39
N GLY A 197 11.77 -5.30 17.53
CA GLY A 197 10.71 -6.30 17.63
C GLY A 197 11.22 -7.74 17.47
N LEU A 198 12.07 -7.95 16.47
CA LEU A 198 12.65 -9.25 16.18
C LEU A 198 13.62 -9.72 17.29
N GLY A 199 14.42 -8.79 17.84
CA GLY A 199 15.32 -9.09 18.96
C GLY A 199 14.57 -9.59 20.20
N LYS A 200 13.39 -9.03 20.51
CA LYS A 200 12.54 -9.54 21.58
C LYS A 200 12.05 -10.97 21.32
N LYS A 201 11.64 -11.26 20.06
CA LYS A 201 11.21 -12.59 19.66
C LYS A 201 12.34 -13.62 19.78
N ILE A 202 13.53 -13.26 19.29
CA ILE A 202 14.73 -14.12 19.35
C ILE A 202 15.09 -14.43 20.82
N LYS A 203 15.08 -13.41 21.71
CA LYS A 203 15.32 -13.61 23.13
C LYS A 203 14.32 -14.60 23.76
N GLY A 204 13.03 -14.43 23.47
CA GLY A 204 11.99 -15.37 23.94
C GLY A 204 12.20 -16.81 23.45
N TYR A 205 12.67 -16.99 22.20
CA TYR A 205 13.01 -18.32 21.68
C TYR A 205 14.21 -18.92 22.40
N ALA A 206 15.27 -18.13 22.63
CA ALA A 206 16.43 -18.60 23.37
C ALA A 206 16.10 -19.02 24.81
N GLU A 207 15.24 -18.28 25.51
CA GLU A 207 14.75 -18.63 26.85
C GLU A 207 13.93 -19.92 26.84
N ALA A 208 13.27 -20.25 25.72
CA ALA A 208 12.55 -21.50 25.52
C ALA A 208 13.43 -22.65 24.95
N GLY A 209 14.75 -22.46 24.86
CA GLY A 209 15.69 -23.44 24.29
C GLY A 209 15.54 -23.67 22.78
N LYS A 210 14.98 -22.71 22.06
CA LYS A 210 14.78 -22.73 20.60
C LYS A 210 15.68 -21.74 19.90
N THR A 211 16.05 -22.04 18.66
CA THR A 211 16.81 -21.13 17.78
C THR A 211 16.05 -20.97 16.47
N ASP A 212 16.02 -19.75 15.96
CA ASP A 212 15.48 -19.41 14.64
C ASP A 212 16.60 -18.70 13.86
N GLU A 213 17.31 -19.46 13.02
CA GLU A 213 18.48 -18.98 12.28
C GLU A 213 18.10 -17.86 11.31
N GLN A 214 16.96 -18.00 10.61
CA GLN A 214 16.49 -16.98 9.67
C GLN A 214 16.15 -15.67 10.38
N ALA A 215 15.54 -15.74 11.56
CA ALA A 215 15.26 -14.56 12.38
C ALA A 215 16.56 -13.89 12.85
N ASN A 216 17.60 -14.68 13.20
CA ASN A 216 18.91 -14.14 13.61
C ASN A 216 19.63 -13.44 12.45
N GLU A 217 19.63 -14.02 11.25
CA GLU A 217 20.20 -13.41 10.05
C GLU A 217 19.52 -12.09 9.72
N LEU A 218 18.18 -12.09 9.62
CA LEU A 218 17.40 -10.89 9.38
C LEU A 218 17.65 -9.81 10.45
N PHE A 219 17.74 -10.18 11.72
CA PHE A 219 18.04 -9.24 12.80
C PHE A 219 19.41 -8.55 12.60
N CYS A 220 20.44 -9.32 12.23
CA CYS A 220 21.76 -8.77 11.96
C CYS A 220 21.74 -7.80 10.76
N GLU A 221 21.04 -8.13 9.68
CA GLU A 221 20.91 -7.27 8.50
C GLU A 221 20.15 -5.98 8.83
N LEU A 222 19.01 -6.07 9.55
CA LEU A 222 18.24 -4.90 9.98
C LEU A 222 19.07 -3.97 10.88
N LYS A 223 19.84 -4.53 11.82
CA LYS A 223 20.74 -3.72 12.66
C LYS A 223 21.82 -3.01 11.85
N ARG A 224 22.43 -3.71 10.89
CA ARG A 224 23.43 -3.10 10.01
C ARG A 224 22.85 -1.92 9.24
N LEU A 225 21.66 -2.07 8.67
CA LEU A 225 20.99 -0.98 7.94
C LEU A 225 20.62 0.19 8.86
N ALA A 226 20.18 -0.10 10.09
CA ALA A 226 19.88 0.91 11.09
C ALA A 226 21.10 1.75 11.50
N GLU A 227 22.32 1.20 11.39
CA GLU A 227 23.58 1.85 11.80
C GLU A 227 24.30 2.52 10.62
N THR A 228 24.15 2.02 9.37
CA THR A 228 24.97 2.41 8.22
C THR A 228 24.27 3.31 7.20
N VAL A 229 22.95 3.34 7.18
CA VAL A 229 22.20 4.17 6.24
C VAL A 229 22.21 5.64 6.67
N ASN A 230 22.72 6.52 5.82
CA ASN A 230 22.75 7.97 5.99
C ASN A 230 21.47 8.64 5.45
#